data_9003811533e6eb5581d23f9e49f1b650
#
_entry.id   9003811533e6eb5581d23f9e49f1b650
#
_cell.length_a   1.000
_cell.length_b   1.000
_cell.length_c   1.000
_cell.angle_alpha   90.00
_cell.angle_beta   90.00
_cell.angle_gamma   90.00
#
_symmetry.space_group_name_H-M   'P 1'
#
loop_
_entity.id
_entity.type
_entity.pdbx_description
1 polymer ?
#
loop_
_entity_poly.entity_id
_entity_poly.type
_entity_poly.pdbx_seq_one_letter_code
_entity_poly.pdbx_strand_id
1 'polypeptide(L)'
;MPLFSARSGEIYFQQQGARANPPVLLIHGVGCQLVEWPDTLIDALVDAGYRAIVFDHRDVGLSHEVDADIPSIQDLFSALSDPSSVRPPYTLGNMADDVIDLLDHLGQSGAHVIGCSMGGMIAQCCAIKHPDRVFTLTSLMATTSNPSLPKPSDSVIAAMAASLHAGNGEDALASSIHAANTNAGPYYPSSEYGIARFIESAQARAHRPAGSARQMAAILTAPDRSELLADLSMPVLAIHGEEDPLIDASASEDVINSVRNGHLEIIPKLGHDLPEPIIPEMAGMMIQHMASVEVLR
;
A
#
# COMPACT_ATOMS: atom_id res chain seq x y z
N MET A 1 6.63 -15.91 18.17
CA MET A 1 5.82 -15.79 16.96
C MET A 1 5.82 -14.34 16.52
N PRO A 2 5.78 -14.04 15.24
CA PRO A 2 5.86 -12.66 14.77
C PRO A 2 4.51 -11.90 14.91
N LEU A 3 3.94 -11.90 16.10
CA LEU A 3 2.77 -11.12 16.49
C LEU A 3 3.18 -10.13 17.58
N PHE A 4 2.71 -8.91 17.50
CA PHE A 4 2.86 -7.92 18.55
C PHE A 4 1.53 -7.21 18.81
N SER A 5 1.35 -6.69 20.04
CA SER A 5 0.17 -5.93 20.43
C SER A 5 0.37 -4.46 20.08
N ALA A 6 -0.24 -4.01 18.99
CA ALA A 6 -0.41 -2.60 18.68
C ALA A 6 -1.58 -2.01 19.49
N ARG A 7 -1.71 -0.67 19.52
CA ARG A 7 -2.88 0.00 20.14
C ARG A 7 -4.22 -0.47 19.59
N SER A 8 -4.23 -0.88 18.32
CA SER A 8 -5.44 -1.35 17.62
C SER A 8 -5.77 -2.81 17.87
N GLY A 9 -4.80 -3.63 18.26
CA GLY A 9 -4.92 -5.09 18.39
C GLY A 9 -3.65 -5.81 17.97
N GLU A 10 -3.72 -7.13 17.79
CA GLU A 10 -2.55 -7.91 17.39
C GLU A 10 -2.25 -7.73 15.90
N ILE A 11 -0.99 -7.42 15.57
CA ILE A 11 -0.47 -7.27 14.21
C ILE A 11 0.57 -8.37 13.94
N TYR A 12 0.38 -9.05 12.82
CA TYR A 12 1.33 -10.05 12.32
C TYR A 12 2.36 -9.41 11.39
N PHE A 13 3.64 -9.69 11.62
CA PHE A 13 4.73 -9.16 10.80
C PHE A 13 5.81 -10.20 10.55
N GLN A 14 6.64 -9.96 9.55
CA GLN A 14 7.86 -10.71 9.27
C GLN A 14 9.00 -9.75 8.98
N GLN A 15 10.23 -10.23 9.10
CA GLN A 15 11.42 -9.46 8.77
C GLN A 15 12.50 -10.35 8.17
N GLN A 16 13.22 -9.82 7.19
CA GLN A 16 14.33 -10.47 6.51
C GLN A 16 15.54 -9.54 6.47
N GLY A 17 16.74 -10.09 6.55
CA GLY A 17 17.99 -9.33 6.67
C GLY A 17 18.54 -9.27 8.09
N ALA A 18 19.77 -8.77 8.24
CA ALA A 18 20.44 -8.68 9.53
C ALA A 18 19.76 -7.63 10.44
N ARG A 19 19.62 -7.95 11.73
CA ARG A 19 18.94 -7.07 12.71
C ARG A 19 19.62 -5.70 12.84
N ALA A 20 20.93 -5.64 12.59
CA ALA A 20 21.71 -4.41 12.66
C ALA A 20 21.60 -3.53 11.41
N ASN A 21 21.03 -4.04 10.33
CA ASN A 21 20.86 -3.29 9.10
C ASN A 21 19.76 -2.23 9.23
N PRO A 22 19.86 -1.10 8.48
CA PRO A 22 18.82 -0.08 8.45
C PRO A 22 17.46 -0.70 8.09
N PRO A 23 16.39 -0.37 8.84
CA PRO A 23 15.06 -0.93 8.58
C PRO A 23 14.41 -0.27 7.37
N VAL A 24 13.80 -1.10 6.52
CA VAL A 24 12.87 -0.71 5.48
C VAL A 24 11.52 -1.33 5.77
N LEU A 25 10.51 -0.49 5.98
CA LEU A 25 9.15 -0.95 6.23
C LEU A 25 8.33 -0.88 4.94
N LEU A 26 7.73 -2.00 4.56
CA LEU A 26 6.91 -2.14 3.37
C LEU A 26 5.43 -2.21 3.75
N ILE A 27 4.61 -1.28 3.22
CA ILE A 27 3.19 -1.10 3.52
C ILE A 27 2.39 -1.42 2.26
N HIS A 28 1.63 -2.52 2.27
CA HIS A 28 0.94 -3.01 1.07
C HIS A 28 -0.41 -2.30 0.82
N GLY A 29 -1.01 -2.60 -0.35
CA GLY A 29 -2.30 -2.09 -0.78
C GLY A 29 -3.50 -2.67 -0.03
N VAL A 30 -4.71 -2.24 -0.42
CA VAL A 30 -5.98 -2.66 0.17
C VAL A 30 -6.20 -4.16 0.04
N GLY A 31 -6.53 -4.81 1.14
CA GLY A 31 -6.80 -6.25 1.18
C GLY A 31 -5.58 -7.15 1.01
N CYS A 32 -4.41 -6.59 0.68
CA CYS A 32 -3.19 -7.36 0.43
C CYS A 32 -2.50 -7.79 1.73
N GLN A 33 -2.01 -9.01 1.73
CA GLN A 33 -1.26 -9.62 2.83
C GLN A 33 0.24 -9.41 2.64
N LEU A 34 1.00 -9.53 3.71
CA LEU A 34 2.46 -9.37 3.67
C LEU A 34 3.18 -10.33 2.70
N VAL A 35 2.57 -11.50 2.42
CA VAL A 35 3.11 -12.50 1.48
C VAL A 35 2.92 -12.11 0.01
N GLU A 36 2.23 -11.02 -0.26
CA GLU A 36 1.97 -10.53 -1.61
C GLU A 36 3.03 -9.52 -2.10
N TRP A 37 4.01 -9.16 -1.26
CA TRP A 37 5.20 -8.49 -1.75
C TRP A 37 6.06 -9.45 -2.58
N PRO A 38 6.55 -9.05 -3.78
CA PRO A 38 7.45 -9.87 -4.56
C PRO A 38 8.70 -10.27 -3.77
N ASP A 39 9.01 -11.57 -3.71
CA ASP A 39 10.22 -12.06 -3.04
C ASP A 39 11.49 -11.43 -3.64
N THR A 40 11.50 -11.20 -4.96
CA THR A 40 12.60 -10.54 -5.67
C THR A 40 12.85 -9.12 -5.18
N LEU A 41 11.82 -8.37 -4.77
CA LEU A 41 11.97 -7.05 -4.15
C LEU A 41 12.58 -7.16 -2.76
N ILE A 42 12.07 -8.08 -1.94
CA ILE A 42 12.56 -8.30 -0.57
C ILE A 42 14.04 -8.69 -0.61
N ASP A 43 14.39 -9.66 -1.48
CA ASP A 43 15.77 -10.13 -1.65
C ASP A 43 16.70 -9.00 -2.11
N ALA A 44 16.29 -8.18 -3.08
CA ALA A 44 17.08 -7.04 -3.55
C ALA A 44 17.37 -6.02 -2.42
N LEU A 45 16.39 -5.73 -1.56
CA LEU A 45 16.58 -4.85 -0.40
C LEU A 45 17.55 -5.45 0.61
N VAL A 46 17.43 -6.75 0.88
CA VAL A 46 18.31 -7.47 1.81
C VAL A 46 19.74 -7.54 1.28
N ASP A 47 19.92 -7.85 0.00
CA ASP A 47 21.23 -7.89 -0.67
C ASP A 47 21.91 -6.53 -0.71
N ALA A 48 21.12 -5.45 -0.78
CA ALA A 48 21.61 -4.08 -0.64
C ALA A 48 21.98 -3.67 0.79
N GLY A 49 21.83 -4.58 1.76
CA GLY A 49 22.23 -4.35 3.15
C GLY A 49 21.15 -3.71 4.02
N TYR A 50 19.88 -3.77 3.62
CA TYR A 50 18.76 -3.34 4.43
C TYR A 50 18.11 -4.50 5.18
N ARG A 51 17.26 -4.18 6.16
CA ARG A 51 16.37 -5.13 6.81
C ARG A 51 14.94 -4.83 6.39
N ALA A 52 14.39 -5.68 5.55
CA ALA A 52 13.01 -5.60 5.11
C ALA A 52 12.05 -6.05 6.24
N ILE A 53 11.02 -5.24 6.49
CA ILE A 53 9.97 -5.49 7.47
C ILE A 53 8.64 -5.39 6.73
N VAL A 54 7.87 -6.47 6.73
CA VAL A 54 6.54 -6.58 6.13
C VAL A 54 5.52 -6.97 7.19
N PHE A 55 4.28 -6.55 7.04
CA PHE A 55 3.23 -6.87 8.02
C PHE A 55 1.85 -6.97 7.35
N ASP A 56 0.97 -7.70 7.97
CA ASP A 56 -0.45 -7.70 7.62
C ASP A 56 -1.12 -6.50 8.32
N HIS A 57 -1.82 -5.68 7.56
CA HIS A 57 -2.65 -4.62 8.13
C HIS A 57 -3.71 -5.18 9.08
N ARG A 58 -4.26 -4.33 9.97
CA ARG A 58 -5.54 -4.64 10.61
C ARG A 58 -6.55 -5.08 9.56
N ASP A 59 -7.40 -6.03 9.89
CA ASP A 59 -8.41 -6.60 8.98
C ASP A 59 -7.88 -7.49 7.85
N VAL A 60 -6.57 -7.75 7.78
CA VAL A 60 -5.95 -8.52 6.71
C VAL A 60 -5.07 -9.62 7.28
N GLY A 61 -4.96 -10.72 6.55
CA GLY A 61 -4.02 -11.80 6.84
C GLY A 61 -4.20 -12.38 8.23
N LEU A 62 -3.11 -12.47 8.99
CA LEU A 62 -3.09 -13.02 10.35
C LEU A 62 -3.13 -11.94 11.45
N SER A 63 -3.28 -10.66 11.09
CA SER A 63 -3.53 -9.58 12.03
C SER A 63 -4.96 -9.64 12.58
N HIS A 64 -5.26 -8.87 13.62
CA HIS A 64 -6.60 -8.83 14.22
C HIS A 64 -7.64 -8.33 13.23
N GLU A 65 -8.86 -8.81 13.38
CA GLU A 65 -10.03 -8.31 12.66
C GLU A 65 -10.77 -7.30 13.54
N VAL A 66 -11.12 -6.16 12.95
CA VAL A 66 -11.82 -5.09 13.68
C VAL A 66 -13.27 -5.46 13.85
N ASP A 67 -13.75 -5.45 15.10
CA ASP A 67 -15.16 -5.68 15.44
C ASP A 67 -15.95 -4.39 15.17
N ALA A 68 -16.39 -4.23 13.92
CA ALA A 68 -17.17 -3.08 13.46
C ALA A 68 -18.04 -3.45 12.25
N ASP A 69 -19.01 -2.62 11.97
CA ASP A 69 -19.89 -2.77 10.81
C ASP A 69 -19.10 -2.86 9.51
N ILE A 70 -19.62 -3.64 8.57
CA ILE A 70 -19.06 -3.79 7.24
C ILE A 70 -19.76 -2.78 6.33
N PRO A 71 -19.04 -1.81 5.73
CA PRO A 71 -19.63 -0.91 4.75
C PRO A 71 -20.25 -1.69 3.60
N SER A 72 -21.49 -1.38 3.28
CA SER A 72 -22.14 -1.98 2.11
C SER A 72 -21.55 -1.43 0.81
N ILE A 73 -21.80 -2.14 -0.29
CA ILE A 73 -21.41 -1.65 -1.62
C ILE A 73 -22.04 -0.29 -1.94
N GLN A 74 -23.26 -0.06 -1.46
CA GLN A 74 -23.96 1.22 -1.59
C GLN A 74 -23.24 2.34 -0.82
N ASP A 75 -22.75 2.05 0.40
CA ASP A 75 -21.97 3.00 1.18
C ASP A 75 -20.69 3.39 0.46
N LEU A 76 -19.96 2.40 -0.10
CA LEU A 76 -18.73 2.67 -0.85
C LEU A 76 -18.99 3.51 -2.11
N PHE A 77 -20.06 3.23 -2.87
CA PHE A 77 -20.46 4.06 -4.01
C PHE A 77 -20.87 5.47 -3.58
N SER A 78 -21.55 5.62 -2.45
CA SER A 78 -21.93 6.93 -1.90
C SER A 78 -20.69 7.74 -1.52
N ALA A 79 -19.71 7.11 -0.89
CA ALA A 79 -18.42 7.73 -0.50
C ALA A 79 -17.59 8.22 -1.70
N LEU A 80 -17.68 7.57 -2.87
CA LEU A 80 -17.04 8.03 -4.11
C LEU A 80 -17.53 9.41 -4.56
N SER A 81 -18.79 9.73 -4.26
CA SER A 81 -19.43 11.00 -4.63
C SER A 81 -19.39 12.02 -3.50
N ASP A 82 -19.56 11.55 -2.27
CA ASP A 82 -19.54 12.35 -1.05
C ASP A 82 -18.83 11.57 0.07
N PRO A 83 -17.54 11.83 0.31
CA PRO A 83 -16.78 11.18 1.38
C PRO A 83 -17.38 11.33 2.77
N SER A 84 -18.20 12.37 3.02
CA SER A 84 -18.85 12.60 4.30
C SER A 84 -20.07 11.69 4.56
N SER A 85 -20.56 11.01 3.52
CA SER A 85 -21.72 10.11 3.60
C SER A 85 -21.45 8.82 4.37
N VAL A 86 -20.17 8.45 4.56
CA VAL A 86 -19.76 7.22 5.24
C VAL A 86 -18.79 7.55 6.37
N ARG A 87 -18.99 6.90 7.53
CA ARG A 87 -18.06 6.97 8.63
C ARG A 87 -17.29 5.64 8.74
N PRO A 88 -16.01 5.60 8.32
CA PRO A 88 -15.23 4.39 8.41
C PRO A 88 -14.93 4.06 9.89
N PRO A 89 -14.76 2.77 10.25
CA PRO A 89 -14.42 2.38 11.63
C PRO A 89 -13.01 2.81 12.04
N TYR A 90 -12.16 3.07 11.09
CA TYR A 90 -10.82 3.63 11.25
C TYR A 90 -10.40 4.41 10.00
N THR A 91 -9.37 5.22 10.13
CA THR A 91 -8.81 6.05 9.05
C THR A 91 -7.44 5.54 8.62
N LEU A 92 -6.93 6.02 7.47
CA LEU A 92 -5.54 5.78 7.07
C LEU A 92 -4.54 6.30 8.13
N GLY A 93 -4.89 7.38 8.81
CA GLY A 93 -4.10 7.91 9.93
C GLY A 93 -4.03 6.96 11.14
N ASN A 94 -5.09 6.17 11.40
CA ASN A 94 -5.05 5.13 12.43
C ASN A 94 -4.20 3.92 11.99
N MET A 95 -4.21 3.59 10.69
CA MET A 95 -3.32 2.55 10.15
C MET A 95 -1.84 3.00 10.16
N ALA A 96 -1.57 4.29 9.99
CA ALA A 96 -0.25 4.86 10.18
C ALA A 96 0.25 4.73 11.64
N ASP A 97 -0.65 4.82 12.62
CA ASP A 97 -0.30 4.59 14.03
C ASP A 97 0.13 3.13 14.29
N ASP A 98 -0.46 2.13 13.60
CA ASP A 98 -0.01 0.73 13.68
C ASP A 98 1.43 0.56 13.17
N VAL A 99 1.79 1.29 12.11
CA VAL A 99 3.15 1.30 11.56
C VAL A 99 4.15 1.80 12.60
N ILE A 100 3.81 2.86 13.31
CA ILE A 100 4.67 3.40 14.37
C ILE A 100 4.75 2.46 15.57
N ASP A 101 3.63 1.83 15.96
CA ASP A 101 3.62 0.82 17.02
C ASP A 101 4.53 -0.38 16.67
N LEU A 102 4.60 -0.77 15.38
CA LEU A 102 5.52 -1.82 14.92
C LEU A 102 6.98 -1.37 15.06
N LEU A 103 7.31 -0.15 14.68
CA LEU A 103 8.68 0.40 14.87
C LEU A 103 9.05 0.45 16.34
N ASP A 104 8.13 0.87 17.22
CA ASP A 104 8.35 0.92 18.68
C ASP A 104 8.56 -0.48 19.24
N HIS A 105 7.74 -1.47 18.84
CA HIS A 105 7.91 -2.88 19.22
C HIS A 105 9.29 -3.43 18.82
N LEU A 106 9.79 -3.03 17.65
CA LEU A 106 11.09 -3.45 17.15
C LEU A 106 12.27 -2.63 17.73
N GLY A 107 11.98 -1.61 18.55
CA GLY A 107 12.99 -0.71 19.14
C GLY A 107 13.69 0.15 18.09
N GLN A 108 12.99 0.50 16.99
CA GLN A 108 13.53 1.31 15.90
C GLN A 108 13.17 2.78 16.10
N SER A 109 14.15 3.67 15.98
CA SER A 109 13.93 5.13 16.02
C SER A 109 13.16 5.63 14.81
N GLY A 110 13.26 4.94 13.66
CA GLY A 110 12.59 5.21 12.41
C GLY A 110 12.93 4.15 11.37
N ALA A 111 12.41 4.32 10.15
CA ALA A 111 12.66 3.43 9.00
C ALA A 111 12.61 4.21 7.69
N HIS A 112 13.19 3.64 6.64
CA HIS A 112 12.76 3.94 5.27
C HIS A 112 11.37 3.33 5.08
N VAL A 113 10.43 4.08 4.51
CA VAL A 113 9.04 3.63 4.36
C VAL A 113 8.70 3.55 2.88
N ILE A 114 8.32 2.36 2.44
CA ILE A 114 7.86 2.08 1.08
C ILE A 114 6.40 1.68 1.17
N GLY A 115 5.51 2.42 0.52
CA GLY A 115 4.09 2.11 0.50
C GLY A 115 3.54 1.99 -0.91
N CYS A 116 2.73 0.95 -1.15
CA CYS A 116 2.11 0.69 -2.45
C CYS A 116 0.59 0.94 -2.37
N SER A 117 0.04 1.74 -3.29
CA SER A 117 -1.40 2.03 -3.38
C SER A 117 -1.93 2.60 -2.05
N MET A 118 -2.91 1.99 -1.39
CA MET A 118 -3.33 2.34 -0.02
C MET A 118 -2.13 2.46 0.92
N GLY A 119 -1.15 1.56 0.80
CA GLY A 119 0.07 1.61 1.61
C GLY A 119 0.89 2.88 1.39
N GLY A 120 0.91 3.43 0.17
CA GLY A 120 1.52 4.73 -0.13
C GLY A 120 0.77 5.88 0.55
N MET A 121 -0.55 5.81 0.57
CA MET A 121 -1.38 6.79 1.31
C MET A 121 -1.14 6.72 2.82
N ILE A 122 -0.97 5.50 3.38
CA ILE A 122 -0.62 5.28 4.79
C ILE A 122 0.79 5.79 5.06
N ALA A 123 1.75 5.55 4.17
CA ALA A 123 3.11 6.03 4.28
C ALA A 123 3.18 7.57 4.30
N GLN A 124 2.36 8.25 3.48
CA GLN A 124 2.17 9.71 3.55
C GLN A 124 1.64 10.13 4.92
N CYS A 125 0.62 9.42 5.46
CA CYS A 125 0.10 9.69 6.80
C CYS A 125 1.17 9.48 7.89
N CYS A 126 2.04 8.45 7.77
CA CYS A 126 3.16 8.25 8.67
C CYS A 126 4.13 9.44 8.64
N ALA A 127 4.51 9.88 7.44
CA ALA A 127 5.44 11.00 7.27
C ALA A 127 4.87 12.32 7.81
N ILE A 128 3.57 12.59 7.61
CA ILE A 128 2.89 13.79 8.11
C ILE A 128 2.77 13.76 9.64
N LYS A 129 2.34 12.65 10.23
CA LYS A 129 2.09 12.54 11.68
C LYS A 129 3.36 12.35 12.50
N HIS A 130 4.36 11.68 11.93
CA HIS A 130 5.58 11.23 12.61
C HIS A 130 6.82 11.46 11.75
N PRO A 131 7.12 12.72 11.34
CA PRO A 131 8.19 13.01 10.38
C PRO A 131 9.57 12.53 10.86
N ASP A 132 9.83 12.53 12.16
CA ASP A 132 11.11 12.07 12.74
C ASP A 132 11.28 10.54 12.69
N ARG A 133 10.22 9.80 12.36
CA ARG A 133 10.21 8.33 12.28
C ARG A 133 10.36 7.80 10.84
N VAL A 134 10.35 8.69 9.84
CA VAL A 134 10.45 8.34 8.41
C VAL A 134 11.75 8.91 7.85
N PHE A 135 12.71 8.05 7.53
CA PHE A 135 14.00 8.48 6.98
C PHE A 135 13.90 8.90 5.52
N THR A 136 13.19 8.11 4.72
CA THR A 136 12.75 8.43 3.35
C THR A 136 11.37 7.88 3.12
N LEU A 137 10.59 8.54 2.27
CA LEU A 137 9.27 8.09 1.83
C LEU A 137 9.34 7.63 0.37
N THR A 138 8.93 6.40 0.08
CA THR A 138 8.65 5.93 -1.28
C THR A 138 7.16 5.65 -1.43
N SER A 139 6.51 6.37 -2.35
CA SER A 139 5.08 6.28 -2.65
C SER A 139 4.89 5.62 -4.01
N LEU A 140 4.45 4.35 -4.03
CA LEU A 140 4.22 3.60 -5.26
C LEU A 140 2.75 3.69 -5.63
N MET A 141 2.43 4.16 -6.84
CA MET A 141 1.09 4.22 -7.42
C MET A 141 0.00 4.66 -6.43
N ALA A 142 0.25 5.76 -5.70
CA ALA A 142 -0.64 6.27 -4.66
C ALA A 142 -1.05 7.72 -4.93
N THR A 143 -2.10 8.17 -4.25
CA THR A 143 -2.68 9.51 -4.38
C THR A 143 -2.60 10.29 -3.07
N THR A 144 -2.61 11.61 -3.16
CA THR A 144 -2.81 12.54 -2.02
C THR A 144 -4.25 12.56 -1.52
N SER A 145 -5.18 11.95 -2.26
CA SER A 145 -6.64 12.12 -2.16
C SER A 145 -7.14 13.51 -2.58
N ASN A 146 -6.39 14.22 -3.41
CA ASN A 146 -6.82 15.47 -4.00
C ASN A 146 -8.06 15.23 -4.90
N PRO A 147 -9.22 15.86 -4.61
CA PRO A 147 -10.46 15.60 -5.34
C PRO A 147 -10.46 16.07 -6.80
N SER A 148 -9.45 16.86 -7.19
CA SER A 148 -9.27 17.34 -8.56
C SER A 148 -8.64 16.34 -9.50
N LEU A 149 -8.05 15.25 -8.96
CA LEU A 149 -7.40 14.20 -9.74
C LEU A 149 -8.43 13.37 -10.53
N PRO A 150 -8.02 12.80 -11.69
CA PRO A 150 -8.86 11.90 -12.45
C PRO A 150 -9.35 10.73 -11.62
N LYS A 151 -10.59 10.32 -11.85
CA LYS A 151 -11.17 9.12 -11.22
C LYS A 151 -11.03 7.91 -12.15
N PRO A 152 -10.93 6.70 -11.60
CA PRO A 152 -10.96 5.50 -12.42
C PRO A 152 -12.26 5.37 -13.20
N SER A 153 -12.22 4.63 -14.30
CA SER A 153 -13.42 4.38 -15.11
C SER A 153 -14.45 3.53 -14.35
N ASP A 154 -15.72 3.60 -14.76
CA ASP A 154 -16.80 2.80 -14.16
C ASP A 154 -16.52 1.30 -14.20
N SER A 155 -15.84 0.81 -15.25
CA SER A 155 -15.48 -0.61 -15.36
C SER A 155 -14.43 -1.04 -14.33
N VAL A 156 -13.45 -0.19 -14.05
CA VAL A 156 -12.43 -0.43 -13.01
C VAL A 156 -13.08 -0.40 -11.62
N ILE A 157 -13.93 0.59 -11.36
CA ILE A 157 -14.69 0.68 -10.10
C ILE A 157 -15.56 -0.56 -9.90
N ALA A 158 -16.26 -1.02 -10.95
CA ALA A 158 -17.11 -2.21 -10.87
C ALA A 158 -16.29 -3.49 -10.58
N ALA A 159 -15.13 -3.67 -11.23
CA ALA A 159 -14.25 -4.80 -11.01
C ALA A 159 -13.73 -4.84 -9.57
N MET A 160 -13.28 -3.69 -9.04
CA MET A 160 -12.83 -3.55 -7.65
C MET A 160 -13.96 -3.84 -6.66
N ALA A 161 -15.14 -3.28 -6.88
CA ALA A 161 -16.30 -3.50 -6.02
C ALA A 161 -16.72 -4.98 -6.00
N ALA A 162 -16.69 -5.67 -7.14
CA ALA A 162 -16.99 -7.09 -7.22
C ALA A 162 -15.99 -7.92 -6.41
N SER A 163 -14.68 -7.63 -6.51
CA SER A 163 -13.64 -8.31 -5.76
C SER A 163 -13.79 -8.12 -4.24
N LEU A 164 -14.07 -6.89 -3.78
CA LEU A 164 -14.22 -6.55 -2.36
C LEU A 164 -15.44 -7.20 -1.70
N HIS A 165 -16.49 -7.49 -2.47
CA HIS A 165 -17.75 -8.07 -1.96
C HIS A 165 -17.94 -9.53 -2.37
N ALA A 166 -17.00 -10.09 -3.11
CA ALA A 166 -17.03 -11.50 -3.42
C ALA A 166 -16.89 -12.31 -2.12
N GLY A 167 -17.86 -13.18 -1.87
CA GLY A 167 -17.84 -14.08 -0.71
C GLY A 167 -16.65 -15.04 -0.74
N ASN A 168 -16.88 -16.29 -0.35
CA ASN A 168 -15.85 -17.34 -0.42
C ASN A 168 -16.09 -18.25 -1.63
N GLY A 169 -15.04 -18.88 -2.15
CA GLY A 169 -15.12 -19.91 -3.17
C GLY A 169 -14.70 -19.45 -4.57
N GLU A 170 -15.13 -20.21 -5.58
CA GLU A 170 -14.69 -20.00 -6.98
C GLU A 170 -15.10 -18.63 -7.53
N ASP A 171 -16.27 -18.10 -7.16
CA ASP A 171 -16.73 -16.78 -7.59
C ASP A 171 -15.86 -15.65 -7.01
N ALA A 172 -15.40 -15.81 -5.76
CA ALA A 172 -14.49 -14.86 -5.13
C ALA A 172 -13.13 -14.84 -5.80
N LEU A 173 -12.59 -16.02 -6.12
CA LEU A 173 -11.33 -16.15 -6.85
C LEU A 173 -11.43 -15.53 -8.25
N ALA A 174 -12.49 -15.85 -9.00
CA ALA A 174 -12.72 -15.30 -10.33
C ALA A 174 -12.84 -13.77 -10.32
N SER A 175 -13.55 -13.21 -9.35
CA SER A 175 -13.67 -11.74 -9.17
C SER A 175 -12.33 -11.08 -8.85
N SER A 176 -11.52 -11.72 -7.99
CA SER A 176 -10.19 -11.21 -7.64
C SER A 176 -9.23 -11.27 -8.84
N ILE A 177 -9.26 -12.35 -9.62
CA ILE A 177 -8.47 -12.47 -10.86
C ILE A 177 -8.90 -11.40 -11.87
N HIS A 178 -10.21 -11.20 -12.03
CA HIS A 178 -10.73 -10.18 -12.94
C HIS A 178 -10.28 -8.76 -12.52
N ALA A 179 -10.34 -8.43 -11.25
CA ALA A 179 -9.85 -7.15 -10.74
C ALA A 179 -8.34 -6.98 -10.95
N ALA A 180 -7.54 -8.02 -10.67
CA ALA A 180 -6.10 -8.00 -10.91
C ALA A 180 -5.78 -7.75 -12.39
N ASN A 181 -6.43 -8.48 -13.32
CA ASN A 181 -6.24 -8.29 -14.75
C ASN A 181 -6.72 -6.91 -15.24
N THR A 182 -7.77 -6.35 -14.62
CA THR A 182 -8.27 -5.00 -14.95
C THR A 182 -7.28 -3.92 -14.53
N ASN A 183 -6.57 -4.12 -13.44
CA ASN A 183 -5.61 -3.17 -12.90
C ASN A 183 -4.20 -3.32 -13.51
N ALA A 184 -3.85 -4.52 -14.00
CA ALA A 184 -2.56 -4.76 -14.65
C ALA A 184 -2.43 -3.96 -15.96
N GLY A 185 -1.24 -3.46 -16.21
CA GLY A 185 -0.92 -2.85 -17.49
C GLY A 185 -0.81 -3.89 -18.61
N PRO A 186 -1.06 -3.50 -19.87
CA PRO A 186 -1.12 -4.46 -20.98
C PRO A 186 0.24 -5.02 -21.40
N TYR A 187 1.33 -4.43 -20.92
CA TYR A 187 2.68 -4.75 -21.41
C TYR A 187 3.45 -5.77 -20.56
N TYR A 188 3.17 -5.82 -19.26
CA TYR A 188 3.81 -6.76 -18.33
C TYR A 188 2.80 -7.83 -17.86
N PRO A 189 2.24 -8.63 -18.77
CA PRO A 189 1.19 -9.56 -18.37
C PRO A 189 1.80 -10.63 -17.44
N SER A 190 1.27 -10.72 -16.25
CA SER A 190 1.41 -11.95 -15.47
C SER A 190 0.62 -13.05 -16.19
N SER A 191 1.14 -14.28 -16.21
CA SER A 191 0.35 -15.37 -16.75
C SER A 191 -0.93 -15.51 -15.93
N GLU A 192 -2.08 -15.72 -16.58
CA GLU A 192 -3.36 -15.93 -15.89
C GLU A 192 -3.26 -17.02 -14.81
N TYR A 193 -2.50 -18.09 -15.08
CA TYR A 193 -2.18 -19.14 -14.12
C TYR A 193 -1.35 -18.64 -12.94
N GLY A 194 -0.38 -17.75 -13.17
CA GLY A 194 0.44 -17.15 -12.11
C GLY A 194 -0.39 -16.28 -11.18
N ILE A 195 -1.25 -15.42 -11.73
CA ILE A 195 -2.19 -14.57 -10.97
C ILE A 195 -3.12 -15.45 -10.13
N ALA A 196 -3.74 -16.47 -10.73
CA ALA A 196 -4.65 -17.36 -10.02
C ALA A 196 -3.98 -18.04 -8.83
N ARG A 197 -2.81 -18.67 -9.03
CA ARG A 197 -2.08 -19.32 -7.93
C ARG A 197 -1.66 -18.37 -6.83
N PHE A 198 -1.26 -17.18 -7.19
CA PHE A 198 -0.88 -16.14 -6.23
C PHE A 198 -2.07 -15.76 -5.34
N ILE A 199 -3.21 -15.43 -5.95
CA ILE A 199 -4.45 -15.08 -5.23
C ILE A 199 -4.95 -16.27 -4.40
N GLU A 200 -4.95 -17.51 -4.95
CA GLU A 200 -5.32 -18.72 -4.22
C GLU A 200 -4.47 -18.92 -2.97
N SER A 201 -3.16 -18.71 -3.05
CA SER A 201 -2.26 -18.88 -1.92
C SER A 201 -2.50 -17.84 -0.82
N ALA A 202 -2.76 -16.60 -1.20
CA ALA A 202 -3.10 -15.52 -0.27
C ALA A 202 -4.46 -15.79 0.42
N GLN A 203 -5.49 -16.19 -0.36
CA GLN A 203 -6.81 -16.52 0.17
C GLN A 203 -6.77 -17.77 1.08
N ALA A 204 -5.98 -18.79 0.74
CA ALA A 204 -5.81 -19.98 1.57
C ALA A 204 -5.14 -19.65 2.92
N ARG A 205 -4.27 -18.62 2.97
CA ARG A 205 -3.66 -18.15 4.20
C ARG A 205 -4.67 -17.42 5.09
N ALA A 206 -5.41 -16.49 4.53
CA ALA A 206 -6.51 -15.79 5.19
C ALA A 206 -7.36 -15.05 4.14
N HIS A 207 -8.68 -15.21 4.20
CA HIS A 207 -9.61 -14.48 3.34
C HIS A 207 -10.56 -13.65 4.19
N ARG A 208 -10.45 -12.32 4.09
CA ARG A 208 -11.18 -11.37 4.96
C ARG A 208 -11.80 -10.22 4.13
N PRO A 209 -12.82 -10.52 3.30
CA PRO A 209 -13.44 -9.50 2.44
C PRO A 209 -14.07 -8.36 3.23
N ALA A 210 -14.61 -8.63 4.41
CA ALA A 210 -15.13 -7.60 5.32
C ALA A 210 -14.06 -6.55 5.70
N GLY A 211 -12.84 -7.00 5.93
CA GLY A 211 -11.70 -6.14 6.22
C GLY A 211 -11.35 -5.26 5.04
N SER A 212 -11.30 -5.82 3.84
CA SER A 212 -11.03 -5.06 2.61
C SER A 212 -12.10 -3.98 2.37
N ALA A 213 -13.38 -4.25 2.67
CA ALA A 213 -14.44 -3.25 2.57
C ALA A 213 -14.26 -2.10 3.59
N ARG A 214 -13.84 -2.40 4.83
CA ARG A 214 -13.53 -1.37 5.85
C ARG A 214 -12.31 -0.54 5.45
N GLN A 215 -11.26 -1.15 4.90
CA GLN A 215 -10.10 -0.43 4.36
C GLN A 215 -10.47 0.46 3.18
N MET A 216 -11.34 -0.02 2.27
CA MET A 216 -11.82 0.80 1.15
C MET A 216 -12.60 2.02 1.65
N ALA A 217 -13.44 1.88 2.68
CA ALA A 217 -14.12 3.02 3.28
C ALA A 217 -13.10 4.03 3.86
N ALA A 218 -12.02 3.56 4.48
CA ALA A 218 -10.96 4.44 4.98
C ALA A 218 -10.23 5.19 3.85
N ILE A 219 -10.05 4.56 2.68
CA ILE A 219 -9.49 5.20 1.47
C ILE A 219 -10.42 6.29 0.96
N LEU A 220 -11.70 5.94 0.72
CA LEU A 220 -12.68 6.82 0.07
C LEU A 220 -13.04 8.04 0.93
N THR A 221 -12.87 7.93 2.24
CA THR A 221 -13.14 9.04 3.18
C THR A 221 -11.88 9.77 3.62
N ALA A 222 -10.71 9.41 3.06
CA ALA A 222 -9.46 10.06 3.41
C ALA A 222 -9.43 11.50 2.90
N PRO A 223 -9.05 12.48 3.74
CA PRO A 223 -8.92 13.87 3.32
C PRO A 223 -7.75 14.03 2.36
N ASP A 224 -7.81 15.10 1.56
CA ASP A 224 -6.68 15.59 0.79
C ASP A 224 -5.49 15.91 1.70
N ARG A 225 -4.31 15.42 1.33
CA ARG A 225 -3.06 15.56 2.09
C ARG A 225 -2.04 16.48 1.41
N SER A 226 -2.34 17.01 0.22
CA SER A 226 -1.38 17.78 -0.59
C SER A 226 -0.77 18.95 0.19
N GLU A 227 -1.57 19.73 0.91
CA GLU A 227 -1.06 20.84 1.72
C GLU A 227 -0.16 20.37 2.87
N LEU A 228 -0.48 19.24 3.52
CA LEU A 228 0.29 18.69 4.63
C LEU A 228 1.64 18.09 4.20
N LEU A 229 1.73 17.62 2.95
CA LEU A 229 2.98 17.12 2.36
C LEU A 229 4.04 18.21 2.19
N ALA A 230 3.65 19.48 2.09
CA ALA A 230 4.57 20.61 1.93
C ALA A 230 5.52 20.80 3.13
N ASP A 231 5.17 20.29 4.29
CA ASP A 231 5.99 20.40 5.50
C ASP A 231 6.98 19.24 5.68
N LEU A 232 6.95 18.25 4.79
CA LEU A 232 7.88 17.12 4.84
C LEU A 232 9.31 17.57 4.54
N SER A 233 10.25 17.13 5.37
CA SER A 233 11.68 17.43 5.23
C SER A 233 12.50 16.28 4.66
N MET A 234 12.00 15.03 4.82
CA MET A 234 12.68 13.86 4.27
C MET A 234 12.55 13.80 2.75
N PRO A 235 13.48 13.13 2.05
CA PRO A 235 13.34 12.86 0.62
C PRO A 235 12.12 11.99 0.32
N VAL A 236 11.42 12.32 -0.78
CA VAL A 236 10.24 11.60 -1.26
C VAL A 236 10.47 11.11 -2.70
N LEU A 237 10.29 9.81 -2.92
CA LEU A 237 10.26 9.20 -4.25
C LEU A 237 8.82 8.76 -4.54
N ALA A 238 8.30 9.15 -5.69
CA ALA A 238 7.08 8.58 -6.24
C ALA A 238 7.42 7.74 -7.47
N ILE A 239 6.89 6.52 -7.53
CA ILE A 239 6.99 5.63 -8.70
C ILE A 239 5.58 5.28 -9.14
N HIS A 240 5.26 5.44 -10.44
CA HIS A 240 3.92 5.20 -10.97
C HIS A 240 3.97 4.54 -12.34
N GLY A 241 2.98 3.72 -12.63
CA GLY A 241 2.78 3.19 -13.97
C GLY A 241 2.11 4.22 -14.89
N GLU A 242 2.63 4.41 -16.10
CA GLU A 242 2.08 5.33 -17.09
C GLU A 242 0.64 4.97 -17.49
N GLU A 243 0.32 3.68 -17.51
CA GLU A 243 -0.99 3.14 -17.93
C GLU A 243 -1.82 2.59 -16.75
N ASP A 244 -1.62 3.15 -15.55
CA ASP A 244 -2.38 2.77 -14.36
C ASP A 244 -3.87 3.14 -14.53
N PRO A 245 -4.78 2.16 -14.61
CA PRO A 245 -6.19 2.42 -14.84
C PRO A 245 -6.97 2.73 -13.55
N LEU A 246 -6.36 2.45 -12.38
CA LEU A 246 -7.00 2.61 -11.08
C LEU A 246 -6.69 3.96 -10.44
N ILE A 247 -5.43 4.36 -10.45
CA ILE A 247 -4.97 5.67 -9.97
C ILE A 247 -4.15 6.29 -11.11
N ASP A 248 -4.67 7.36 -11.69
CA ASP A 248 -3.98 8.04 -12.79
C ASP A 248 -2.58 8.53 -12.35
N ALA A 249 -1.59 8.42 -13.24
CA ALA A 249 -0.20 8.77 -12.95
C ALA A 249 -0.02 10.22 -12.45
N SER A 250 -0.92 11.14 -12.83
CA SER A 250 -0.95 12.51 -12.31
C SER A 250 -1.10 12.58 -10.79
N ALA A 251 -1.57 11.51 -10.14
CA ALA A 251 -1.63 11.44 -8.68
C ALA A 251 -0.22 11.41 -8.05
N SER A 252 0.76 10.75 -8.68
CA SER A 252 2.15 10.80 -8.23
C SER A 252 2.82 12.14 -8.58
N GLU A 253 2.43 12.77 -9.68
CA GLU A 253 2.85 14.15 -9.98
C GLU A 253 2.35 15.09 -8.88
N ASP A 254 1.09 14.96 -8.45
CA ASP A 254 0.51 15.75 -7.36
C ASP A 254 1.27 15.55 -6.03
N VAL A 255 1.64 14.28 -5.69
CA VAL A 255 2.49 13.98 -4.53
C VAL A 255 3.81 14.76 -4.61
N ILE A 256 4.51 14.69 -5.76
CA ILE A 256 5.82 15.30 -5.91
C ILE A 256 5.75 16.83 -5.98
N ASN A 257 4.72 17.38 -6.60
CA ASN A 257 4.47 18.82 -6.62
C ASN A 257 4.12 19.37 -5.22
N SER A 258 3.65 18.53 -4.32
CA SER A 258 3.28 18.89 -2.96
C SER A 258 4.44 18.87 -1.96
N VAL A 259 5.60 18.27 -2.30
CA VAL A 259 6.75 18.14 -1.39
C VAL A 259 7.92 19.04 -1.81
N ARG A 260 8.83 19.34 -0.86
CA ARG A 260 10.01 20.18 -1.13
C ARG A 260 11.16 19.42 -1.77
N ASN A 261 11.32 18.13 -1.46
CA ASN A 261 12.42 17.29 -1.89
C ASN A 261 11.84 15.99 -2.48
N GLY A 262 11.30 16.09 -3.67
CA GLY A 262 10.62 15.01 -4.36
C GLY A 262 11.30 14.61 -5.66
N HIS A 263 11.22 13.33 -6.00
CA HIS A 263 11.61 12.75 -7.27
C HIS A 263 10.51 11.86 -7.83
N LEU A 264 10.21 11.95 -9.12
CA LEU A 264 9.17 11.19 -9.79
C LEU A 264 9.77 10.26 -10.84
N GLU A 265 9.35 9.01 -10.81
CA GLU A 265 9.63 8.01 -11.84
C GLU A 265 8.32 7.49 -12.42
N ILE A 266 8.10 7.72 -13.71
CA ILE A 266 6.96 7.14 -14.44
C ILE A 266 7.47 5.99 -15.28
N ILE A 267 6.94 4.79 -15.02
CA ILE A 267 7.34 3.58 -15.72
C ILE A 267 6.41 3.38 -16.93
N PRO A 268 6.96 3.43 -18.16
CA PRO A 268 6.15 3.27 -19.37
C PRO A 268 5.41 1.93 -19.38
N LYS A 269 4.13 1.97 -19.77
CA LYS A 269 3.26 0.79 -19.97
C LYS A 269 2.99 -0.05 -18.72
N LEU A 270 3.42 0.36 -17.55
CA LEU A 270 3.08 -0.27 -16.29
C LEU A 270 1.67 0.15 -15.88
N GLY A 271 0.89 -0.80 -15.35
CA GLY A 271 -0.41 -0.56 -14.75
C GLY A 271 -0.34 -0.37 -13.23
N HIS A 272 -1.42 -0.77 -12.53
CA HIS A 272 -1.51 -0.73 -11.06
C HIS A 272 -1.11 -2.09 -10.47
N ASP A 273 0.11 -2.53 -10.75
CA ASP A 273 0.63 -3.83 -10.33
C ASP A 273 2.16 -3.81 -10.13
N LEU A 274 2.70 -4.90 -9.59
CA LEU A 274 4.13 -5.10 -9.35
C LEU A 274 4.61 -6.36 -10.10
N PRO A 275 4.65 -6.35 -11.44
CA PRO A 275 5.01 -7.51 -12.22
C PRO A 275 6.52 -7.81 -12.09
N GLU A 276 6.88 -9.10 -11.92
CA GLU A 276 8.25 -9.57 -11.72
C GLU A 276 9.30 -8.96 -12.67
N PRO A 277 9.04 -8.78 -13.98
CA PRO A 277 10.05 -8.23 -14.89
C PRO A 277 10.54 -6.82 -14.55
N ILE A 278 9.71 -5.98 -13.90
CA ILE A 278 10.06 -4.60 -13.57
C ILE A 278 10.63 -4.45 -12.15
N ILE A 279 10.47 -5.46 -11.29
CA ILE A 279 10.91 -5.39 -9.90
C ILE A 279 12.39 -5.02 -9.75
N PRO A 280 13.34 -5.59 -10.52
CA PRO A 280 14.75 -5.22 -10.37
C PRO A 280 15.03 -3.73 -10.64
N GLU A 281 14.33 -3.14 -11.62
CA GLU A 281 14.45 -1.71 -11.94
C GLU A 281 13.86 -0.85 -10.81
N MET A 282 12.65 -1.16 -10.35
CA MET A 282 12.00 -0.45 -9.24
C MET A 282 12.83 -0.57 -7.94
N ALA A 283 13.35 -1.76 -7.63
CA ALA A 283 14.21 -1.97 -6.47
C ALA A 283 15.47 -1.10 -6.55
N GLY A 284 16.09 -0.98 -7.72
CA GLY A 284 17.24 -0.11 -7.96
C GLY A 284 16.94 1.35 -7.63
N MET A 285 15.80 1.89 -8.11
CA MET A 285 15.34 3.25 -7.81
C MET A 285 15.13 3.46 -6.31
N MET A 286 14.44 2.53 -5.63
CA MET A 286 14.19 2.58 -4.19
C MET A 286 15.49 2.54 -3.37
N ILE A 287 16.41 1.64 -3.71
CA ILE A 287 17.71 1.50 -3.04
C ILE A 287 18.55 2.79 -3.21
N GLN A 288 18.61 3.35 -4.42
CA GLN A 288 19.28 4.62 -4.68
C GLN A 288 18.66 5.76 -3.87
N HIS A 289 17.34 5.83 -3.80
CA HIS A 289 16.62 6.82 -3.01
C HIS A 289 16.94 6.71 -1.51
N MET A 290 16.88 5.52 -0.95
CA MET A 290 17.20 5.27 0.46
C MET A 290 18.65 5.59 0.79
N ALA A 291 19.60 5.31 -0.12
CA ALA A 291 21.01 5.62 0.06
C ALA A 291 21.34 7.13 0.03
N SER A 292 20.37 8.00 -0.35
CA SER A 292 20.55 9.46 -0.35
C SER A 292 20.63 10.07 1.06
N VAL A 293 20.26 9.32 2.10
CA VAL A 293 20.32 9.76 3.51
C VAL A 293 21.21 8.84 4.33
N GLU A 294 22.07 9.42 5.18
CA GLU A 294 22.83 8.68 6.18
C GLU A 294 21.92 8.37 7.38
N VAL A 295 21.62 7.11 7.58
CA VAL A 295 20.95 6.66 8.80
C VAL A 295 22.04 6.39 9.83
N LEU A 296 22.08 7.22 10.87
CA LEU A 296 23.00 7.01 12.00
C LEU A 296 22.69 5.66 12.65
N ARG A 297 23.68 4.76 12.64
CA ARG A 297 23.62 3.40 13.20
C ARG A 297 23.70 3.40 14.72
#